data_c1688247267858c6c1d1aa87fb00813a
#
_entry.id   c1688247267858c6c1d1aa87fb00813a
#
_cell.length_a   1.000
_cell.length_b   1.000
_cell.length_c   1.000
_cell.angle_alpha   90.00
_cell.angle_beta   90.00
_cell.angle_gamma   90.00
#
_symmetry.space_group_name_H-M   'P 1'
#
loop_
_entity.id
_entity.type
_entity.pdbx_description
1 polymer ?
#
loop_
_entity_poly.entity_id
_entity_poly.type
_entity_poly.pdbx_seq_one_letter_code
_entity_poly.pdbx_strand_id
1 'polypeptide(L)'
;MKKITILFLCLSILFMQFSNAEEKFLSLKKNKVNVRYGPGKDHAVKYIYRKINLPVKQIDKKENWRRIVDLQNNSGWIHWSQLKSSNSIIILKNKILFKKPSNFSEPIARLEKGRLLIIKKCENNWCNVNTDNFSGWVKNENVWGSTK
;
A
#
# COMPACT_ATOMS: atom_id res chain seq x y z
N MET A 1 45.22 24.65 22.85
CA MET A 1 44.46 24.78 21.58
C MET A 1 43.98 23.44 20.98
N LYS A 2 44.26 22.27 21.57
CA LYS A 2 43.82 20.95 21.04
C LYS A 2 42.50 20.43 21.59
N LYS A 3 41.86 21.10 22.54
CA LYS A 3 40.59 20.63 23.16
C LYS A 3 39.32 21.19 22.51
N ILE A 4 39.41 22.24 21.69
CA ILE A 4 38.24 22.87 21.03
C ILE A 4 37.88 22.16 19.75
N THR A 5 38.82 21.54 19.06
CA THR A 5 38.61 20.85 17.77
C THR A 5 37.80 19.54 17.91
N ILE A 6 37.89 18.88 19.06
CA ILE A 6 37.18 17.62 19.31
C ILE A 6 35.69 17.85 19.59
N LEU A 7 35.34 19.00 20.18
CA LEU A 7 33.95 19.35 20.50
C LEU A 7 33.10 19.63 19.24
N PHE A 8 33.73 20.17 18.18
CA PHE A 8 33.05 20.44 16.91
C PHE A 8 32.79 19.18 16.07
N LEU A 9 33.62 18.13 16.23
CA LEU A 9 33.45 16.88 15.49
C LEU A 9 32.32 16.02 16.06
N CYS A 10 32.02 16.12 17.36
CA CYS A 10 30.90 15.39 17.99
C CYS A 10 29.52 15.99 17.68
N LEU A 11 29.45 17.27 17.30
CA LEU A 11 28.16 17.94 17.04
C LEU A 11 27.59 17.64 15.65
N SER A 12 28.42 17.20 14.71
CA SER A 12 27.98 16.88 13.33
C SER A 12 27.35 15.49 13.16
N ILE A 13 27.44 14.61 14.17
CA ILE A 13 26.92 13.24 14.10
C ILE A 13 25.45 13.13 14.54
N LEU A 14 24.88 14.18 15.13
CA LEU A 14 23.56 14.15 15.76
C LEU A 14 22.37 14.43 14.79
N PHE A 15 22.59 14.64 13.50
CA PHE A 15 21.53 15.04 12.56
C PHE A 15 21.18 14.02 11.48
N MET A 16 21.56 12.76 11.61
CA MET A 16 20.94 11.70 10.79
C MET A 16 19.73 11.10 11.50
N GLN A 17 18.69 11.89 11.70
CA GLN A 17 17.37 11.34 11.93
C GLN A 17 16.87 10.80 10.60
N PHE A 18 17.03 9.50 10.36
CA PHE A 18 16.28 8.80 9.33
C PHE A 18 14.80 8.91 9.71
N SER A 19 14.12 9.88 9.12
CA SER A 19 12.68 9.90 9.12
C SER A 19 12.22 8.65 8.36
N ASN A 20 11.92 7.59 9.08
CA ASN A 20 11.15 6.46 8.55
C ASN A 20 9.75 7.01 8.24
N ALA A 21 9.58 7.57 7.05
CA ALA A 21 8.26 7.90 6.54
C ALA A 21 7.48 6.59 6.45
N GLU A 22 6.51 6.41 7.35
CA GLU A 22 5.65 5.23 7.36
C GLU A 22 4.97 5.12 5.99
N GLU A 23 5.18 4.00 5.31
CA GLU A 23 4.59 3.75 4.00
C GLU A 23 3.07 3.72 4.13
N LYS A 24 2.41 4.74 3.61
CA LYS A 24 0.97 4.87 3.67
C LYS A 24 0.31 4.31 2.43
N PHE A 25 -0.40 3.19 2.60
CA PHE A 25 -1.27 2.66 1.57
C PHE A 25 -2.69 3.21 1.66
N LEU A 26 -3.27 3.46 0.50
CA LEU A 26 -4.66 3.86 0.30
C LEU A 26 -5.29 2.92 -0.72
N SER A 27 -6.63 2.88 -0.77
CA SER A 27 -7.35 2.13 -1.80
C SER A 27 -8.26 3.05 -2.60
N LEU A 28 -8.46 2.76 -3.87
CA LEU A 28 -9.40 3.49 -4.71
C LEU A 28 -10.83 3.27 -4.21
N LYS A 29 -11.57 4.34 -4.06
CA LYS A 29 -12.95 4.34 -3.56
C LYS A 29 -13.99 4.06 -4.65
N LYS A 30 -13.61 4.24 -5.94
CA LYS A 30 -14.52 4.16 -7.10
C LYS A 30 -13.93 3.27 -8.19
N ASN A 31 -14.80 2.77 -9.07
CA ASN A 31 -14.39 2.01 -10.25
C ASN A 31 -13.70 2.85 -11.33
N LYS A 32 -13.93 4.16 -11.33
CA LYS A 32 -13.30 5.10 -12.27
C LYS A 32 -12.65 6.21 -11.48
N VAL A 33 -11.32 6.31 -11.55
CA VAL A 33 -10.51 7.31 -10.85
C VAL A 33 -9.53 7.95 -11.81
N ASN A 34 -9.64 9.25 -12.00
CA ASN A 34 -8.73 10.02 -12.83
C ASN A 34 -7.42 10.28 -12.07
N VAL A 35 -6.31 9.94 -12.70
CA VAL A 35 -4.95 10.27 -12.25
C VAL A 35 -4.44 11.41 -13.12
N ARG A 36 -3.91 12.47 -12.50
CA ARG A 36 -3.50 13.69 -13.19
C ARG A 36 -1.99 13.89 -13.12
N TYR A 37 -1.47 14.72 -14.02
CA TYR A 37 -0.06 15.11 -14.03
C TYR A 37 0.32 15.99 -12.82
N GLY A 38 -0.62 16.73 -12.24
CA GLY A 38 -0.40 17.65 -11.12
C GLY A 38 -1.55 17.69 -10.12
N PRO A 39 -1.34 18.36 -8.97
CA PRO A 39 -2.30 18.46 -7.87
C PRO A 39 -3.34 19.57 -8.12
N GLY A 40 -4.22 19.36 -9.08
CA GLY A 40 -5.28 20.31 -9.42
C GLY A 40 -6.20 19.76 -10.51
N LYS A 41 -7.41 20.30 -10.62
CA LYS A 41 -8.37 19.93 -11.67
C LYS A 41 -8.00 20.51 -13.04
N ASP A 42 -7.20 21.54 -13.07
CA ASP A 42 -6.60 22.23 -14.21
C ASP A 42 -5.51 21.40 -14.90
N HIS A 43 -4.89 20.47 -14.19
CA HIS A 43 -3.92 19.56 -14.77
C HIS A 43 -4.62 18.47 -15.60
N ALA A 44 -4.04 18.15 -16.75
CA ALA A 44 -4.55 17.09 -17.63
C ALA A 44 -4.61 15.73 -16.95
N VAL A 45 -5.58 14.91 -17.36
CA VAL A 45 -5.66 13.51 -16.95
C VAL A 45 -4.54 12.73 -17.63
N LYS A 46 -3.71 12.05 -16.83
CA LYS A 46 -2.59 11.24 -17.29
C LYS A 46 -3.06 9.85 -17.73
N TYR A 47 -3.90 9.23 -16.87
CA TYR A 47 -4.58 7.94 -17.12
C TYR A 47 -5.76 7.76 -16.15
N ILE A 48 -6.50 6.69 -16.33
CA ILE A 48 -7.70 6.37 -15.54
C ILE A 48 -7.60 4.96 -14.99
N TYR A 49 -7.69 4.81 -13.66
CA TYR A 49 -7.90 3.51 -13.04
C TYR A 49 -9.38 3.08 -13.19
N ARG A 50 -9.57 1.78 -13.46
CA ARG A 50 -10.89 1.18 -13.60
C ARG A 50 -11.11 -0.02 -12.66
N LYS A 51 -10.56 0.05 -11.44
CA LYS A 51 -10.70 -1.03 -10.47
C LYS A 51 -10.88 -0.46 -9.06
N ILE A 52 -12.08 -0.65 -8.49
CA ILE A 52 -12.34 -0.32 -7.09
C ILE A 52 -11.43 -1.13 -6.15
N ASN A 53 -11.11 -0.58 -5.00
CA ASN A 53 -10.25 -1.19 -3.98
C ASN A 53 -8.79 -1.43 -4.43
N LEU A 54 -8.37 -0.94 -5.59
CA LEU A 54 -6.96 -1.05 -6.00
C LEU A 54 -6.06 -0.39 -4.95
N PRO A 55 -5.12 -1.11 -4.32
CA PRO A 55 -4.19 -0.52 -3.38
C PRO A 55 -3.12 0.30 -4.10
N VAL A 56 -2.91 1.51 -3.63
CA VAL A 56 -1.90 2.45 -4.11
C VAL A 56 -1.11 3.00 -2.92
N LYS A 57 0.17 3.24 -3.11
CA LYS A 57 1.05 3.81 -2.09
C LYS A 57 1.08 5.33 -2.25
N GLN A 58 0.79 6.06 -1.17
CA GLN A 58 0.96 7.50 -1.16
C GLN A 58 2.45 7.84 -1.02
N ILE A 59 2.96 8.68 -1.90
CA ILE A 59 4.36 9.14 -1.90
C ILE A 59 4.49 10.64 -1.65
N ASP A 60 3.40 11.41 -1.83
CA ASP A 60 3.38 12.84 -1.58
C ASP A 60 1.94 13.33 -1.34
N LYS A 61 1.80 14.55 -0.81
CA LYS A 61 0.50 15.22 -0.64
C LYS A 61 0.63 16.72 -0.85
N LYS A 62 -0.38 17.32 -1.49
CA LYS A 62 -0.55 18.76 -1.58
C LYS A 62 -2.04 19.09 -1.42
N GLU A 63 -2.41 19.81 -0.37
CA GLU A 63 -3.80 20.12 -0.04
C GLU A 63 -4.72 18.87 -0.11
N ASN A 64 -5.73 18.91 -0.97
CA ASN A 64 -6.68 17.81 -1.19
C ASN A 64 -6.19 16.75 -2.20
N TRP A 65 -4.94 16.81 -2.63
CA TRP A 65 -4.38 15.90 -3.62
C TRP A 65 -3.35 14.97 -2.98
N ARG A 66 -3.31 13.74 -3.47
CA ARG A 66 -2.33 12.71 -3.07
C ARG A 66 -1.58 12.25 -4.30
N ARG A 67 -0.27 12.34 -4.26
CA ARG A 67 0.57 11.68 -5.26
C ARG A 67 0.73 10.24 -4.86
N ILE A 68 0.38 9.35 -5.76
CA ILE A 68 0.39 7.92 -5.53
C ILE A 68 1.33 7.23 -6.52
N VAL A 69 1.70 6.00 -6.17
CA VAL A 69 2.35 5.05 -7.06
C VAL A 69 1.63 3.70 -6.94
N ASP A 70 1.46 3.01 -8.06
CA ASP A 70 0.89 1.67 -8.10
C ASP A 70 1.97 0.57 -8.13
N LEU A 71 1.54 -0.68 -8.18
CA LEU A 71 2.42 -1.85 -8.22
C LEU A 71 3.36 -1.87 -9.45
N GLN A 72 2.96 -1.27 -10.57
CA GLN A 72 3.75 -1.16 -11.80
C GLN A 72 4.62 0.10 -11.82
N ASN A 73 4.70 0.82 -10.70
CA ASN A 73 5.44 2.08 -10.57
C ASN A 73 4.88 3.26 -11.40
N ASN A 74 3.61 3.18 -11.82
CA ASN A 74 2.94 4.33 -12.41
C ASN A 74 2.56 5.32 -11.32
N SER A 75 2.86 6.61 -11.51
CA SER A 75 2.56 7.64 -10.52
C SER A 75 1.76 8.80 -11.09
N GLY A 76 1.05 9.49 -10.21
CA GLY A 76 0.31 10.71 -10.52
C GLY A 76 -0.55 11.16 -9.34
N TRP A 77 -1.37 12.18 -9.57
CA TRP A 77 -2.14 12.85 -8.54
C TRP A 77 -3.61 12.47 -8.60
N ILE A 78 -4.14 12.09 -7.43
CA ILE A 78 -5.55 11.75 -7.23
C ILE A 78 -6.14 12.67 -6.16
N HIS A 79 -7.35 13.16 -6.36
CA HIS A 79 -8.06 13.91 -5.33
C HIS A 79 -8.45 12.98 -4.18
N TRP A 80 -8.24 13.42 -2.93
CA TRP A 80 -8.41 12.58 -1.73
C TRP A 80 -9.80 11.96 -1.60
N SER A 81 -10.86 12.63 -2.10
CA SER A 81 -12.24 12.12 -2.07
C SER A 81 -12.46 10.83 -2.87
N GLN A 82 -11.52 10.48 -3.76
CA GLN A 82 -11.54 9.25 -4.55
C GLN A 82 -10.72 8.12 -3.91
N LEU A 83 -10.14 8.38 -2.76
CA LEU A 83 -9.32 7.46 -1.98
C LEU A 83 -9.99 7.14 -0.65
N LYS A 84 -9.64 6.01 -0.07
CA LYS A 84 -10.02 5.59 1.29
C LYS A 84 -8.86 4.88 1.96
N SER A 85 -8.95 4.65 3.27
CA SER A 85 -7.99 3.80 3.99
C SER A 85 -7.89 2.43 3.32
N SER A 86 -6.67 1.91 3.21
CA SER A 86 -6.45 0.64 2.53
C SER A 86 -7.00 -0.51 3.37
N ASN A 87 -7.79 -1.36 2.72
CA ASN A 87 -8.28 -2.63 3.23
C ASN A 87 -8.11 -3.75 2.20
N SER A 88 -7.15 -3.59 1.31
CA SER A 88 -6.95 -4.51 0.19
C SER A 88 -5.47 -4.74 -0.08
N ILE A 89 -5.17 -5.89 -0.63
CA ILE A 89 -3.84 -6.30 -1.07
C ILE A 89 -3.89 -6.95 -2.45
N ILE A 90 -2.77 -6.88 -3.16
CA ILE A 90 -2.52 -7.68 -4.36
C ILE A 90 -1.45 -8.71 -4.02
N ILE A 91 -1.69 -9.97 -4.30
CA ILE A 91 -0.72 -11.04 -4.05
C ILE A 91 0.35 -11.06 -5.15
N LEU A 92 1.61 -11.15 -4.73
CA LEU A 92 2.78 -11.09 -5.61
C LEU A 92 3.29 -12.47 -6.05
N LYS A 93 2.80 -13.54 -5.42
CA LYS A 93 3.05 -14.95 -5.74
C LYS A 93 1.77 -15.75 -5.57
N ASN A 94 1.67 -16.89 -6.25
CA ASN A 94 0.55 -17.80 -6.03
C ASN A 94 0.46 -18.21 -4.56
N LYS A 95 -0.77 -18.27 -4.03
CA LYS A 95 -1.05 -18.62 -2.63
C LYS A 95 -2.15 -19.64 -2.53
N ILE A 96 -2.18 -20.33 -1.40
CA ILE A 96 -3.33 -21.16 -1.01
C ILE A 96 -4.19 -20.36 -0.03
N LEU A 97 -5.47 -20.36 -0.24
CA LEU A 97 -6.49 -19.87 0.68
C LEU A 97 -6.89 -21.01 1.60
N PHE A 98 -6.76 -20.80 2.90
CA PHE A 98 -7.06 -21.81 3.92
C PHE A 98 -8.31 -21.47 4.72
N LYS A 99 -8.95 -22.48 5.27
CA LYS A 99 -10.12 -22.34 6.15
C LYS A 99 -9.81 -21.69 7.50
N LYS A 100 -8.59 -21.94 8.02
CA LYS A 100 -8.06 -21.40 9.28
C LYS A 100 -6.65 -20.84 9.06
N PRO A 101 -6.14 -19.95 9.95
CA PRO A 101 -4.79 -19.36 9.85
C PRO A 101 -3.69 -20.38 10.22
N SER A 102 -3.57 -21.42 9.44
CA SER A 102 -2.59 -22.49 9.62
C SER A 102 -2.27 -23.20 8.31
N ASN A 103 -1.01 -23.56 8.10
CA ASN A 103 -0.58 -24.37 6.94
C ASN A 103 -1.12 -25.81 6.96
N PHE A 104 -1.60 -26.28 8.10
CA PHE A 104 -2.21 -27.60 8.28
C PHE A 104 -3.74 -27.57 8.14
N SER A 105 -4.29 -26.39 7.87
CA SER A 105 -5.72 -26.23 7.65
C SER A 105 -6.14 -26.71 6.27
N GLU A 106 -7.41 -27.04 6.13
CA GLU A 106 -8.04 -27.41 4.87
C GLU A 106 -7.86 -26.30 3.83
N PRO A 107 -7.30 -26.59 2.64
CA PRO A 107 -7.22 -25.62 1.55
C PRO A 107 -8.60 -25.43 0.91
N ILE A 108 -8.98 -24.17 0.68
CA ILE A 108 -10.24 -23.81 0.03
C ILE A 108 -10.04 -23.59 -1.46
N ALA A 109 -8.98 -22.83 -1.84
CA ALA A 109 -8.71 -22.44 -3.20
C ALA A 109 -7.24 -22.12 -3.42
N ARG A 110 -6.80 -22.21 -4.68
CA ARG A 110 -5.54 -21.65 -5.15
C ARG A 110 -5.77 -20.25 -5.73
N LEU A 111 -5.02 -19.29 -5.25
CA LEU A 111 -5.06 -17.91 -5.69
C LEU A 111 -3.84 -17.61 -6.56
N GLU A 112 -4.08 -17.07 -7.74
CA GLU A 112 -3.02 -16.72 -8.66
C GLU A 112 -2.43 -15.34 -8.35
N LYS A 113 -1.14 -15.16 -8.64
CA LYS A 113 -0.44 -13.88 -8.60
C LYS A 113 -1.26 -12.78 -9.31
N GLY A 114 -1.26 -11.58 -8.75
CA GLY A 114 -1.98 -10.41 -9.28
C GLY A 114 -3.43 -10.30 -8.81
N ARG A 115 -3.96 -11.29 -8.08
CA ARG A 115 -5.32 -11.22 -7.54
C ARG A 115 -5.41 -10.19 -6.42
N LEU A 116 -6.43 -9.35 -6.51
CA LEU A 116 -6.80 -8.40 -5.46
C LEU A 116 -7.67 -9.12 -4.42
N LEU A 117 -7.31 -8.95 -3.15
CA LEU A 117 -8.00 -9.51 -2.00
C LEU A 117 -8.46 -8.37 -1.08
N ILE A 118 -9.68 -8.48 -0.55
CA ILE A 118 -10.19 -7.56 0.46
C ILE A 118 -9.93 -8.15 1.84
N ILE A 119 -9.24 -7.37 2.69
CA ILE A 119 -8.91 -7.79 4.04
C ILE A 119 -10.08 -7.53 4.97
N LYS A 120 -10.44 -8.54 5.77
CA LYS A 120 -11.35 -8.42 6.92
C LYS A 120 -10.57 -8.13 8.20
N LYS A 121 -9.53 -8.91 8.45
CA LYS A 121 -8.60 -8.74 9.58
C LYS A 121 -7.28 -9.47 9.31
N CYS A 122 -6.21 -9.03 9.99
CA CYS A 122 -4.93 -9.72 10.00
C CYS A 122 -4.51 -10.00 11.44
N GLU A 123 -3.91 -11.17 11.68
CA GLU A 123 -3.37 -11.60 12.97
C GLU A 123 -2.25 -12.64 12.76
N ASN A 124 -1.17 -12.56 13.52
CA ASN A 124 -0.08 -13.56 13.52
C ASN A 124 0.42 -13.96 12.13
N ASN A 125 0.72 -12.99 11.28
CA ASN A 125 1.14 -13.17 9.88
C ASN A 125 0.12 -13.84 8.95
N TRP A 126 -1.14 -13.88 9.34
CA TRP A 126 -2.24 -14.34 8.52
C TRP A 126 -3.28 -13.25 8.34
N CYS A 127 -3.87 -13.16 7.15
CA CYS A 127 -4.99 -12.27 6.88
C CYS A 127 -6.21 -13.06 6.45
N ASN A 128 -7.33 -12.79 7.11
CA ASN A 128 -8.64 -13.22 6.65
C ASN A 128 -9.08 -12.30 5.52
N VAL A 129 -9.35 -12.88 4.37
CA VAL A 129 -9.61 -12.14 3.13
C VAL A 129 -10.85 -12.64 2.42
N ASN A 130 -11.43 -11.76 1.62
CA ASN A 130 -12.45 -12.08 0.63
C ASN A 130 -11.88 -11.95 -0.78
N THR A 131 -12.28 -12.88 -1.63
CA THR A 131 -12.29 -12.75 -3.09
C THR A 131 -13.75 -12.73 -3.57
N ASP A 132 -13.99 -12.63 -4.88
CA ASP A 132 -15.33 -12.60 -5.42
C ASP A 132 -16.19 -13.82 -5.00
N ASN A 133 -15.57 -15.00 -4.87
CA ASN A 133 -16.27 -16.26 -4.63
C ASN A 133 -15.88 -16.98 -3.33
N PHE A 134 -14.79 -16.57 -2.67
CA PHE A 134 -14.22 -17.29 -1.55
C PHE A 134 -13.84 -16.36 -0.40
N SER A 135 -13.91 -16.88 0.81
CA SER A 135 -13.42 -16.23 2.02
C SER A 135 -12.55 -17.22 2.79
N GLY A 136 -11.43 -16.77 3.31
CA GLY A 136 -10.51 -17.60 4.07
C GLY A 136 -9.24 -16.88 4.47
N TRP A 137 -8.21 -17.63 4.81
CA TRP A 137 -6.97 -17.12 5.35
C TRP A 137 -5.81 -17.31 4.38
N VAL A 138 -5.00 -16.27 4.23
CA VAL A 138 -3.74 -16.30 3.48
C VAL A 138 -2.61 -15.79 4.35
N LYS A 139 -1.37 -16.27 4.10
CA LYS A 139 -0.18 -15.69 4.73
C LYS A 139 0.05 -14.26 4.26
N ASN A 140 0.37 -13.38 5.22
CA ASN A 140 0.70 -11.98 5.02
C ASN A 140 2.17 -11.80 4.61
N GLU A 141 2.55 -12.38 3.49
CA GLU A 141 3.87 -12.25 2.89
C GLU A 141 3.76 -12.15 1.37
N ASN A 142 4.72 -11.52 0.69
CA ASN A 142 4.66 -11.32 -0.76
C ASN A 142 3.34 -10.71 -1.21
N VAL A 143 2.99 -9.58 -0.61
CA VAL A 143 1.79 -8.80 -0.91
C VAL A 143 2.13 -7.33 -1.17
N TRP A 144 1.32 -6.67 -1.98
CA TRP A 144 1.33 -5.23 -2.19
C TRP A 144 0.06 -4.64 -1.59
N GLY A 145 0.20 -3.71 -0.64
CA GLY A 145 -0.91 -3.10 0.08
C GLY A 145 -0.65 -3.08 1.59
N SER A 146 -1.59 -2.51 2.35
CA SER A 146 -1.50 -2.49 3.82
C SER A 146 -2.24 -3.66 4.43
N THR A 147 -1.63 -4.26 5.43
CA THR A 147 -2.18 -5.36 6.24
C THR A 147 -2.33 -4.95 7.72
N LYS A 148 -2.15 -3.66 7.99
CA LYS A 148 -2.33 -3.05 9.32
C LYS A 148 -3.74 -2.52 9.50
#